data_f8cd79fb83ab1d4d0b62cd5b861e0d2c
#
_entry.id   f8cd79fb83ab1d4d0b62cd5b861e0d2c
#
_cell.length_a   1.000
_cell.length_b   1.000
_cell.length_c   1.000
_cell.angle_alpha   90.00
_cell.angle_beta   90.00
_cell.angle_gamma   90.00
#
_symmetry.space_group_name_H-M   'P 1'
#
loop_
_entity.id
_entity.type
_entity.pdbx_description
1 polymer ?
#
loop_
_entity_poly.entity_id
_entity_poly.type
_entity_poly.pdbx_seq_one_letter_code
_entity_poly.pdbx_strand_id
1 'polypeptide(L)'
;MTDTAASGPSSFADFGLHPDILKAVVATGYTIPTPIQAQAIPVVTNGRDVMGAAQTGTGKTAAFTLPILHRLMPLANTSASPARHPVRALILTPTRELADQVADNVKRYSQFTPLRAAVVFGGVDIGPPKEEVRRGC
;
A
#
# COMPACT_ATOMS: atom_id res chain seq x y z
N MET A 1 9.48 -28.32 -18.14
CA MET A 1 9.32 -27.57 -17.83
C MET A 1 9.16 -26.66 -17.70
N THR A 2 9.06 -26.27 -17.54
CA THR A 2 8.84 -25.40 -17.52
C THR A 2 8.72 -24.60 -17.07
N ASP A 3 8.97 -24.24 -16.79
CA ASP A 3 8.82 -23.47 -16.20
C ASP A 3 8.48 -22.37 -16.28
N THR A 4 8.16 -22.33 -16.53
CA THR A 4 7.61 -21.13 -16.73
C THR A 4 7.00 -20.44 -15.58
N ALA A 5 6.91 -21.02 -14.56
CA ALA A 5 6.59 -20.39 -13.35
C ALA A 5 7.49 -19.23 -13.11
N ALA A 6 8.57 -19.24 -13.79
CA ALA A 6 9.51 -18.16 -13.69
C ALA A 6 8.99 -16.90 -14.30
N SER A 7 7.81 -16.87 -14.83
CA SER A 7 7.30 -15.67 -15.42
C SER A 7 7.09 -14.53 -14.44
N GLY A 8 7.04 -14.79 -13.16
CA GLY A 8 6.84 -13.75 -12.16
C GLY A 8 8.15 -13.18 -11.63
N PRO A 9 8.13 -11.99 -10.98
CA PRO A 9 9.30 -11.43 -10.32
C PRO A 9 9.83 -12.35 -9.22
N SER A 10 11.13 -12.50 -9.14
CA SER A 10 11.78 -13.35 -8.13
C SER A 10 12.13 -12.59 -6.85
N SER A 11 12.10 -11.25 -6.89
CA SER A 11 12.33 -10.42 -5.71
C SER A 11 11.51 -9.15 -5.80
N PHE A 12 11.34 -8.46 -4.67
CA PHE A 12 10.63 -7.17 -4.67
C PHE A 12 11.36 -6.11 -5.49
N ALA A 13 12.67 -6.21 -5.63
CA ALA A 13 13.44 -5.28 -6.45
C ALA A 13 13.02 -5.35 -7.94
N ASP A 14 12.49 -6.48 -8.38
CA ASP A 14 12.12 -6.68 -9.78
C ASP A 14 10.80 -6.01 -10.17
N PHE A 15 10.02 -5.51 -9.21
CA PHE A 15 8.75 -4.85 -9.51
C PHE A 15 8.90 -3.43 -10.04
N GLY A 16 10.09 -2.82 -9.92
CA GLY A 16 10.27 -1.43 -10.30
C GLY A 16 9.59 -0.45 -9.35
N LEU A 17 9.38 -0.83 -8.10
CA LEU A 17 8.81 0.06 -7.10
C LEU A 17 9.73 1.25 -6.84
N HIS A 18 9.13 2.39 -6.45
CA HIS A 18 9.92 3.56 -6.07
C HIS A 18 10.96 3.15 -5.02
N PRO A 19 12.21 3.67 -5.12
CA PRO A 19 13.27 3.27 -4.19
C PRO A 19 12.92 3.44 -2.72
N ASP A 20 12.17 4.48 -2.35
CA ASP A 20 11.79 4.72 -0.96
C ASP A 20 10.75 3.70 -0.48
N ILE A 21 9.91 3.20 -1.37
CA ILE A 21 8.98 2.12 -1.06
C ILE A 21 9.75 0.80 -0.92
N LEU A 22 10.65 0.52 -1.85
CA LEU A 22 11.46 -0.69 -1.80
C LEU A 22 12.31 -0.73 -0.52
N LYS A 23 12.86 0.42 -0.12
CA LYS A 23 13.63 0.53 1.11
C LYS A 23 12.80 0.11 2.33
N ALA A 24 11.54 0.53 2.38
CA ALA A 24 10.65 0.14 3.46
C ALA A 24 10.34 -1.35 3.44
N VAL A 25 10.14 -1.92 2.26
CA VAL A 25 9.90 -3.36 2.11
C VAL A 25 11.09 -4.17 2.63
N VAL A 26 12.29 -3.76 2.27
CA VAL A 26 13.52 -4.41 2.75
C VAL A 26 13.64 -4.28 4.27
N ALA A 27 13.30 -3.11 4.82
CA ALA A 27 13.35 -2.87 6.26
C ALA A 27 12.36 -3.76 7.02
N THR A 28 11.28 -4.22 6.39
CA THR A 28 10.34 -5.16 7.02
C THR A 28 10.79 -6.61 6.91
N GLY A 29 11.89 -6.87 6.21
CA GLY A 29 12.43 -8.22 6.05
C GLY A 29 11.89 -8.99 4.84
N TYR A 30 11.10 -8.35 3.99
CA TYR A 30 10.56 -8.99 2.80
C TYR A 30 11.63 -9.03 1.69
N THR A 31 11.87 -10.20 1.14
CA THR A 31 12.82 -10.38 0.03
C THR A 31 12.17 -11.06 -1.17
N ILE A 32 11.37 -12.08 -0.93
CA ILE A 32 10.75 -12.88 -1.97
C ILE A 32 9.25 -12.64 -1.93
N PRO A 33 8.64 -12.19 -3.03
CA PRO A 33 7.19 -11.97 -3.05
C PRO A 33 6.42 -13.28 -2.98
N THR A 34 5.27 -13.25 -2.32
CA THR A 34 4.32 -14.35 -2.34
C THR A 34 3.64 -14.43 -3.71
N PRO A 35 2.96 -15.54 -4.04
CA PRO A 35 2.28 -15.65 -5.33
C PRO A 35 1.28 -14.54 -5.60
N ILE A 36 0.47 -14.13 -4.61
CA ILE A 36 -0.50 -13.05 -4.82
C ILE A 36 0.21 -11.72 -5.05
N GLN A 37 1.32 -11.46 -4.37
CA GLN A 37 2.12 -10.27 -4.59
C GLN A 37 2.72 -10.25 -5.97
N ALA A 38 3.32 -11.35 -6.39
CA ALA A 38 3.95 -11.45 -7.70
C ALA A 38 2.95 -11.23 -8.85
N GLN A 39 1.71 -11.67 -8.66
CA GLN A 39 0.67 -11.52 -9.68
C GLN A 39 0.02 -10.14 -9.66
N ALA A 40 -0.27 -9.60 -8.48
CA ALA A 40 -1.07 -8.38 -8.34
C ALA A 40 -0.25 -7.10 -8.50
N ILE A 41 0.96 -7.05 -7.96
CA ILE A 41 1.75 -5.82 -7.95
C ILE A 41 1.99 -5.29 -9.38
N PRO A 42 2.43 -6.10 -10.35
CA PRO A 42 2.63 -5.60 -11.71
C PRO A 42 1.33 -5.08 -12.36
N VAL A 43 0.21 -5.75 -12.11
CA VAL A 43 -1.07 -5.34 -12.69
C VAL A 43 -1.50 -3.98 -12.18
N VAL A 44 -1.42 -3.78 -10.86
CA VAL A 44 -1.84 -2.52 -10.25
C VAL A 44 -0.86 -1.39 -10.58
N THR A 45 0.44 -1.64 -10.59
CA THR A 45 1.42 -0.62 -10.97
C THR A 45 1.23 -0.15 -12.40
N ASN A 46 0.70 -1.01 -13.27
CA ASN A 46 0.38 -0.64 -14.66
C ASN A 46 -1.00 0.04 -14.80
N GLY A 47 -1.65 0.34 -13.69
CA GLY A 47 -2.90 1.08 -13.70
C GLY A 47 -4.13 0.26 -14.00
N ARG A 48 -4.05 -1.04 -13.93
CA ARG A 48 -5.17 -1.93 -14.23
C ARG A 48 -5.88 -2.36 -12.96
N ASP A 49 -7.16 -2.64 -13.09
CA ASP A 49 -7.95 -3.22 -12.01
C ASP A 49 -7.55 -4.67 -11.79
N VAL A 50 -7.70 -5.13 -10.56
CA VAL A 50 -7.38 -6.51 -10.22
C VAL A 50 -8.43 -7.04 -9.24
N MET A 51 -8.80 -8.29 -9.41
CA MET A 51 -9.62 -9.03 -8.46
C MET A 51 -8.80 -10.23 -8.03
N GLY A 52 -8.40 -10.26 -6.77
CA GLY A 52 -7.53 -11.31 -6.25
C GLY A 52 -8.09 -11.94 -4.99
N ALA A 53 -7.94 -13.25 -4.89
CA ALA A 53 -8.31 -14.01 -3.71
C ALA A 53 -7.09 -14.80 -3.22
N ALA A 54 -6.85 -14.76 -1.94
CA ALA A 54 -5.76 -15.51 -1.33
C ALA A 54 -6.10 -15.75 0.14
N GLN A 55 -5.51 -16.77 0.70
CA GLN A 55 -5.71 -17.10 2.11
C GLN A 55 -5.04 -16.07 3.00
N THR A 56 -5.53 -15.98 4.25
CA THR A 56 -4.93 -15.13 5.27
C THR A 56 -3.45 -15.50 5.46
N GLY A 57 -2.62 -14.49 5.64
CA GLY A 57 -1.18 -14.70 5.84
C GLY A 57 -0.37 -14.83 4.57
N THR A 58 -0.98 -14.62 3.40
CA THR A 58 -0.28 -14.72 2.12
C THR A 58 0.24 -13.39 1.59
N GLY A 59 0.14 -12.32 2.39
CA GLY A 59 0.67 -11.02 2.00
C GLY A 59 -0.26 -10.21 1.13
N LYS A 60 -1.58 -10.43 1.19
CA LYS A 60 -2.54 -9.68 0.37
C LYS A 60 -2.45 -8.18 0.60
N THR A 61 -2.25 -7.76 1.84
CA THR A 61 -2.20 -6.32 2.15
C THR A 61 -1.08 -5.65 1.37
N ALA A 62 0.11 -6.21 1.38
CA ALA A 62 1.22 -5.67 0.60
C ALA A 62 0.95 -5.74 -0.90
N ALA A 63 0.24 -6.78 -1.35
CA ALA A 63 -0.06 -6.96 -2.77
C ALA A 63 -0.84 -5.80 -3.37
N PHE A 64 -1.70 -5.13 -2.58
CA PHE A 64 -2.42 -3.96 -3.08
C PHE A 64 -1.85 -2.64 -2.55
N THR A 65 -1.33 -2.59 -1.34
CA THR A 65 -0.83 -1.32 -0.79
C THR A 65 0.47 -0.86 -1.43
N LEU A 66 1.40 -1.76 -1.69
CA LEU A 66 2.68 -1.38 -2.30
C LEU A 66 2.50 -0.72 -3.67
N PRO A 67 1.75 -1.29 -4.61
CA PRO A 67 1.55 -0.61 -5.88
C PRO A 67 0.74 0.68 -5.78
N ILE A 68 -0.20 0.77 -4.83
CA ILE A 68 -0.92 2.02 -4.58
C ILE A 68 0.06 3.10 -4.15
N LEU A 69 0.90 2.82 -3.17
CA LEU A 69 1.90 3.79 -2.70
C LEU A 69 2.85 4.19 -3.82
N HIS A 70 3.31 3.22 -4.60
CA HIS A 70 4.17 3.50 -5.74
C HIS A 70 3.51 4.48 -6.72
N ARG A 71 2.25 4.27 -7.04
CA ARG A 71 1.51 5.14 -7.96
C ARG A 71 1.26 6.53 -7.38
N LEU A 72 1.22 6.68 -6.08
CA LEU A 72 1.02 7.96 -5.42
C LEU A 72 2.32 8.76 -5.28
N MET A 73 3.48 8.15 -5.41
CA MET A 73 4.76 8.83 -5.19
C MET A 73 4.93 10.09 -6.06
N PRO A 74 4.56 10.11 -7.35
CA PRO A 74 4.66 11.34 -8.14
C PRO A 74 3.82 12.50 -7.61
N LEU A 75 2.82 12.20 -6.77
CA LEU A 75 1.92 13.18 -6.18
C LEU A 75 2.32 13.53 -4.75
N ALA A 76 3.33 12.86 -4.20
CA ALA A 76 3.77 13.07 -2.83
C ALA A 76 4.46 14.43 -2.70
N ASN A 77 4.20 15.14 -1.59
CA ASN A 77 4.89 16.40 -1.31
C ASN A 77 4.94 16.61 0.20
N THR A 78 5.81 17.53 0.63
CA THR A 78 6.04 17.83 2.03
C THR A 78 5.31 19.09 2.50
N SER A 79 4.44 19.67 1.66
CA SER A 79 3.69 20.87 2.03
C SER A 79 2.80 20.60 3.23
N ALA A 80 2.71 21.57 4.12
CA ALA A 80 1.81 21.50 5.27
C ALA A 80 0.37 21.91 4.90
N SER A 81 0.15 22.42 3.69
CA SER A 81 -1.17 22.87 3.27
C SER A 81 -2.10 21.68 2.99
N PRO A 82 -3.28 21.60 3.64
CA PRO A 82 -4.23 20.53 3.36
C PRO A 82 -4.68 20.48 1.92
N ALA A 83 -4.70 21.63 1.23
CA ALA A 83 -5.11 21.69 -0.17
C ALA A 83 -4.16 20.91 -1.08
N ARG A 84 -2.93 20.67 -0.65
CA ARG A 84 -1.92 19.93 -1.40
C ARG A 84 -1.83 18.47 -1.02
N HIS A 85 -2.67 18.03 -0.08
CA HIS A 85 -2.74 16.65 0.37
C HIS A 85 -4.18 16.13 0.28
N PRO A 86 -4.81 16.18 -0.90
CA PRO A 86 -6.14 15.58 -1.03
C PRO A 86 -6.06 14.07 -0.84
N VAL A 87 -7.17 13.46 -0.42
CA VAL A 87 -7.26 12.00 -0.34
C VAL A 87 -7.15 11.44 -1.76
N ARG A 88 -6.19 10.55 -1.97
CA ARG A 88 -5.90 9.99 -3.29
C ARG A 88 -6.26 8.53 -3.41
N ALA A 89 -6.33 7.84 -2.28
CA ALA A 89 -6.70 6.43 -2.25
C ALA A 89 -7.60 6.18 -1.06
N LEU A 90 -8.60 5.34 -1.27
CA LEU A 90 -9.52 4.91 -0.23
C LEU A 90 -9.46 3.39 -0.15
N ILE A 91 -9.24 2.87 1.06
CA ILE A 91 -9.19 1.43 1.30
C ILE A 91 -10.31 1.09 2.27
N LEU A 92 -11.21 0.21 1.84
CA LEU A 92 -12.35 -0.22 2.64
C LEU A 92 -12.07 -1.60 3.22
N THR A 93 -12.40 -1.78 4.49
CA THR A 93 -12.25 -3.06 5.18
C THR A 93 -13.53 -3.38 5.95
N PRO A 94 -13.83 -4.67 6.19
CA PRO A 94 -15.06 -5.06 6.87
C PRO A 94 -15.02 -4.86 8.39
N THR A 95 -13.82 -4.77 9.01
CA THR A 95 -13.70 -4.66 10.47
C THR A 95 -12.71 -3.59 10.86
N ARG A 96 -12.82 -3.09 12.11
CA ARG A 96 -11.87 -2.12 12.67
C ARG A 96 -10.47 -2.72 12.79
N GLU A 97 -10.40 -3.96 13.25
CA GLU A 97 -9.12 -4.64 13.45
C GLU A 97 -8.36 -4.73 12.13
N LEU A 98 -9.05 -5.05 11.06
CA LEU A 98 -8.43 -5.14 9.75
C LEU A 98 -8.04 -3.74 9.23
N ALA A 99 -8.87 -2.73 9.48
CA ALA A 99 -8.53 -1.37 9.11
C ALA A 99 -7.25 -0.91 9.82
N ASP A 100 -7.11 -1.20 11.11
CA ASP A 100 -5.90 -0.87 11.87
C ASP A 100 -4.69 -1.60 11.32
N GLN A 101 -4.82 -2.88 11.01
CA GLN A 101 -3.71 -3.67 10.44
C GLN A 101 -3.26 -3.12 9.10
N VAL A 102 -4.21 -2.79 8.24
CA VAL A 102 -3.90 -2.21 6.94
C VAL A 102 -3.21 -0.86 7.10
N ALA A 103 -3.73 -0.01 7.99
CA ALA A 103 -3.13 1.30 8.24
C ALA A 103 -1.71 1.19 8.77
N ASP A 104 -1.45 0.25 9.69
CA ASP A 104 -0.12 0.02 10.23
C ASP A 104 0.84 -0.41 9.13
N ASN A 105 0.39 -1.30 8.25
CA ASN A 105 1.20 -1.74 7.12
C ASN A 105 1.47 -0.59 6.14
N VAL A 106 0.46 0.21 5.84
CA VAL A 106 0.63 1.37 4.95
C VAL A 106 1.66 2.35 5.54
N LYS A 107 1.54 2.66 6.83
CA LYS A 107 2.49 3.54 7.52
C LYS A 107 3.91 2.97 7.47
N ARG A 108 4.04 1.68 7.65
CA ARG A 108 5.35 1.00 7.60
C ARG A 108 5.96 1.09 6.21
N TYR A 109 5.17 0.81 5.16
CA TYR A 109 5.67 0.85 3.79
C TYR A 109 5.91 2.27 3.28
N SER A 110 5.27 3.27 3.84
CA SER A 110 5.43 4.67 3.46
C SER A 110 6.38 5.45 4.38
N GLN A 111 7.06 4.77 5.31
CA GLN A 111 7.85 5.43 6.35
C GLN A 111 8.99 6.32 5.84
N PHE A 112 9.48 6.07 4.65
CA PHE A 112 10.54 6.86 4.03
C PHE A 112 10.01 7.83 2.96
N THR A 113 8.70 8.06 2.96
CA THR A 113 8.02 8.90 1.96
C THR A 113 7.24 10.01 2.67
N PRO A 114 6.85 11.09 1.96
CA PRO A 114 5.95 12.09 2.52
C PRO A 114 4.47 11.71 2.45
N LEU A 115 4.14 10.51 1.99
CA LEU A 115 2.75 10.02 1.95
C LEU A 115 2.20 9.85 3.36
N ARG A 116 0.90 10.13 3.52
CA ARG A 116 0.21 10.08 4.82
C ARG A 116 -1.01 9.17 4.74
N ALA A 117 -1.32 8.53 5.86
CA ALA A 117 -2.49 7.67 5.97
C ALA A 117 -3.28 8.02 7.22
N ALA A 118 -4.59 7.93 7.12
CA ALA A 118 -5.50 8.12 8.24
C ALA A 118 -6.53 6.99 8.25
N VAL A 119 -7.06 6.68 9.42
CA VAL A 119 -8.06 5.62 9.62
C VAL A 119 -9.35 6.24 10.13
N VAL A 120 -10.47 5.83 9.54
CA VAL A 120 -11.79 6.27 9.97
C VAL A 120 -12.66 5.04 10.21
N PHE A 121 -13.34 5.01 11.36
CA PHE A 121 -14.25 3.94 11.70
C PHE A 121 -15.68 4.46 11.73
N GLY A 122 -16.65 3.64 11.30
CA GLY A 122 -18.05 3.92 11.50
C GLY A 122 -18.47 3.68 12.95
N GLY A 123 -19.49 4.41 13.40
CA GLY A 123 -20.09 4.19 14.72
C GLY A 123 -19.29 4.67 15.91
N VAL A 124 -18.25 5.47 15.71
CA VAL A 124 -17.43 6.06 16.77
C VAL A 124 -17.29 7.55 16.53
N ASP A 125 -16.76 8.27 17.53
CA ASP A 125 -16.43 9.69 17.36
C ASP A 125 -15.32 9.80 16.31
N ILE A 126 -15.59 10.54 15.25
CA ILE A 126 -14.67 10.71 14.13
C ILE A 126 -13.92 12.04 14.18
N GLY A 127 -14.02 12.78 15.31
CA GLY A 127 -13.33 14.07 15.42
C GLY A 127 -11.84 13.99 15.08
N PRO A 128 -11.04 13.16 15.81
CA PRO A 128 -9.61 13.04 15.52
C PRO A 128 -9.30 12.54 14.11
N PRO A 129 -9.92 11.46 13.61
CA PRO A 129 -9.70 11.02 12.23
C PRO A 129 -10.09 12.07 11.20
N LYS A 130 -11.17 12.83 11.47
CA LYS A 130 -11.60 13.91 10.58
C LYS A 130 -10.53 14.99 10.49
N GLU A 131 -9.89 15.33 11.61
CA GLU A 131 -8.81 16.29 11.63
C GLU A 131 -7.60 15.79 10.84
N GLU A 132 -7.26 14.51 10.94
CA GLU A 132 -6.17 13.93 10.16
C GLU A 132 -6.45 14.06 8.66
N VAL A 133 -7.67 13.79 8.23
CA VAL A 133 -8.05 13.94 6.82
C VAL A 133 -7.98 15.40 6.40
N ARG A 134 -8.41 16.34 7.25
CA ARG A 134 -8.31 17.77 6.95
C ARG A 134 -6.88 18.25 6.81
N ARG A 135 -5.95 17.66 7.56
CA ARG A 135 -4.52 17.97 7.45
C ARG A 135 -3.89 17.38 6.19
N GLY A 136 -4.62 16.50 5.51
CA GLY A 136 -4.19 15.84 4.31
C GLY A 136 -3.58 14.47 4.55
N CYS A 137 -4.00 13.49 3.79
CA CYS A 137 -3.49 12.12 3.88
C CYS A 137 -3.56 11.44 2.50
#